data_722081791e9cede570e235633667d22f
#
_entry.id   722081791e9cede570e235633667d22f
#
_cell.length_a   1.000
_cell.length_b   1.000
_cell.length_c   1.000
_cell.angle_alpha   90.00
_cell.angle_beta   90.00
_cell.angle_gamma   90.00
#
_symmetry.space_group_name_H-M   'P 1'
#
loop_
_entity.id
_entity.type
_entity.pdbx_description
1 polymer ?
#
loop_
_entity_poly.entity_id
_entity_poly.type
_entity_poly.pdbx_seq_one_letter_code
_entity_poly.pdbx_strand_id
1 'polypeptide(L)'
;TKPRGVMLVAPSARNRAWRFWQDNPEDIDFADAVLADVAKRYPVDQSQIYVSGFSFGSAMAWRYACARGDRIAGLMTMSGTIKQDSDCPNPPKQVRHVHGLGDIWMHLPRGPGHNVTTAVALWRKAFRCGKGRLEGVIELAPGLNVTHFVWDNCMPGRSVTLDVHSGGHFIPTGWLGRQLDGLMPQRPG
;
A
#
# COMPACT_ATOMS: atom_id res chain seq x y z
N THR A 1 4.18 -15.32 -6.49
CA THR A 1 3.03 -14.97 -7.34
C THR A 1 2.39 -16.20 -8.00
N LYS A 2 3.15 -17.07 -8.71
CA LYS A 2 2.58 -18.27 -9.39
C LYS A 2 1.70 -19.16 -8.48
N PRO A 3 2.12 -19.56 -7.26
CA PRO A 3 1.27 -20.38 -6.39
C PRO A 3 -0.07 -19.72 -6.04
N ARG A 4 -0.12 -18.38 -6.07
CA ARG A 4 -1.32 -17.59 -5.78
C ARG A 4 -2.17 -17.29 -7.02
N GLY A 5 -1.73 -17.67 -8.23
CA GLY A 5 -2.40 -17.31 -9.48
C GLY A 5 -2.40 -15.79 -9.73
N VAL A 6 -1.42 -15.08 -9.22
CA VAL A 6 -1.27 -13.63 -9.38
C VAL A 6 -0.26 -13.32 -10.48
N MET A 7 -0.66 -12.49 -11.43
CA MET A 7 0.24 -11.89 -12.42
C MET A 7 0.91 -10.68 -11.79
N LEU A 8 2.23 -10.62 -11.86
CA LEU A 8 3.01 -9.44 -11.47
C LEU A 8 3.30 -8.59 -12.71
N VAL A 9 2.90 -7.33 -12.65
CA VAL A 9 3.21 -6.31 -13.66
C VAL A 9 4.07 -5.25 -12.99
N ALA A 10 5.29 -5.05 -13.48
CA ALA A 10 6.25 -4.09 -12.93
C ALA A 10 6.68 -3.08 -14.00
N PRO A 11 5.92 -2.01 -14.22
CA PRO A 11 6.26 -0.99 -15.20
C PRO A 11 7.46 -0.17 -14.74
N SER A 12 8.32 0.21 -15.66
CA SER A 12 9.38 1.17 -15.41
C SER A 12 8.85 2.59 -15.47
N ALA A 13 9.26 3.43 -14.52
CA ALA A 13 8.91 4.84 -14.52
C ALA A 13 9.38 5.54 -15.81
N ARG A 14 8.54 6.42 -16.36
CA ARG A 14 8.93 7.28 -17.48
C ARG A 14 10.08 8.19 -17.03
N ASN A 15 11.08 8.38 -17.88
CA ASN A 15 12.29 9.16 -17.55
C ASN A 15 13.03 8.67 -16.29
N ARG A 16 12.93 7.38 -15.97
CA ARG A 16 13.62 6.70 -14.84
C ARG A 16 13.22 7.17 -13.44
N ALA A 17 12.15 7.99 -13.32
CA ALA A 17 11.67 8.45 -12.01
C ALA A 17 10.15 8.62 -12.00
N TRP A 18 9.50 8.20 -10.92
CA TRP A 18 8.10 8.51 -10.62
C TRP A 18 8.00 9.92 -10.06
N ARG A 19 7.11 10.75 -10.63
CA ARG A 19 6.91 12.15 -10.22
C ARG A 19 5.76 12.31 -9.24
N PHE A 20 5.74 11.52 -8.18
CA PHE A 20 4.67 11.49 -7.18
C PHE A 20 4.49 12.81 -6.40
N TRP A 21 5.47 13.69 -6.42
CA TRP A 21 5.44 15.02 -5.75
C TRP A 21 4.82 16.14 -6.61
N GLN A 22 4.51 15.86 -7.87
CA GLN A 22 3.92 16.83 -8.79
C GLN A 22 2.43 16.54 -8.98
N ASP A 23 1.63 17.58 -9.16
CA ASP A 23 0.23 17.47 -9.56
C ASP A 23 0.08 17.19 -11.05
N ASN A 24 0.88 16.25 -11.54
CA ASN A 24 0.91 15.84 -12.93
C ASN A 24 0.25 14.46 -13.08
N PRO A 25 -0.79 14.32 -13.91
CA PRO A 25 -1.48 13.06 -14.12
C PRO A 25 -0.68 12.03 -14.95
N GLU A 26 0.43 12.44 -15.61
CA GLU A 26 1.13 11.59 -16.59
C GLU A 26 1.50 10.19 -16.08
N ASP A 27 1.98 10.07 -14.84
CA ASP A 27 2.35 8.76 -14.27
C ASP A 27 1.12 7.95 -13.90
N ILE A 28 0.01 8.62 -13.54
CA ILE A 28 -1.29 7.99 -13.28
C ILE A 28 -1.87 7.46 -14.59
N ASP A 29 -1.90 8.28 -15.63
CA ASP A 29 -2.41 7.92 -16.94
C ASP A 29 -1.56 6.81 -17.59
N PHE A 30 -0.25 6.83 -17.35
CA PHE A 30 0.64 5.75 -17.78
C PHE A 30 0.29 4.44 -17.06
N ALA A 31 0.04 4.46 -15.77
CA ALA A 31 -0.38 3.26 -15.02
C ALA A 31 -1.76 2.75 -15.52
N ASP A 32 -2.70 3.64 -15.80
CA ASP A 32 -3.98 3.30 -16.42
C ASP A 32 -3.78 2.62 -17.80
N ALA A 33 -2.87 3.14 -18.62
CA ALA A 33 -2.55 2.57 -19.93
C ALA A 33 -1.93 1.17 -19.81
N VAL A 34 -1.04 0.96 -18.83
CA VAL A 34 -0.45 -0.37 -18.54
C VAL A 34 -1.53 -1.36 -18.14
N LEU A 35 -2.44 -0.99 -17.24
CA LEU A 35 -3.55 -1.88 -16.82
C LEU A 35 -4.47 -2.21 -18.00
N ALA A 36 -4.80 -1.24 -18.84
CA ALA A 36 -5.62 -1.45 -20.04
C ALA A 36 -4.95 -2.37 -21.05
N ASP A 37 -3.64 -2.27 -21.25
CA ASP A 37 -2.87 -3.13 -22.13
C ASP A 37 -2.82 -4.58 -21.61
N VAL A 38 -2.58 -4.75 -20.31
CA VAL A 38 -2.60 -6.06 -19.66
C VAL A 38 -3.98 -6.73 -19.79
N ALA A 39 -5.06 -5.98 -19.55
CA ALA A 39 -6.42 -6.50 -19.64
C ALA A 39 -6.82 -6.92 -21.07
N LYS A 40 -6.22 -6.31 -22.10
CA LYS A 40 -6.41 -6.74 -23.50
C LYS A 40 -5.71 -8.04 -23.84
N ARG A 41 -4.58 -8.33 -23.20
CA ARG A 41 -3.72 -9.48 -23.53
C ARG A 41 -3.98 -10.72 -22.67
N TYR A 42 -4.50 -10.52 -21.46
CA TYR A 42 -4.62 -11.57 -20.46
C TYR A 42 -6.00 -11.55 -19.80
N PRO A 43 -6.56 -12.74 -19.48
CA PRO A 43 -7.83 -12.84 -18.76
C PRO A 43 -7.63 -12.51 -17.28
N VAL A 44 -7.54 -11.21 -16.96
CA VAL A 44 -7.39 -10.73 -15.59
C VAL A 44 -8.73 -10.35 -14.97
N ASP A 45 -8.92 -10.70 -13.71
CA ASP A 45 -10.05 -10.23 -12.92
C ASP A 45 -9.81 -8.76 -12.50
N GLN A 46 -10.51 -7.84 -13.14
CA GLN A 46 -10.37 -6.41 -12.88
C GLN A 46 -10.89 -6.00 -11.49
N SER A 47 -11.65 -6.85 -10.81
CA SER A 47 -12.05 -6.61 -9.43
C SER A 47 -10.95 -6.95 -8.41
N GLN A 48 -9.88 -7.64 -8.84
CA GLN A 48 -8.75 -8.14 -8.04
C GLN A 48 -7.43 -7.47 -8.43
N ILE A 49 -7.47 -6.17 -8.70
CA ILE A 49 -6.26 -5.38 -8.96
C ILE A 49 -5.67 -4.91 -7.64
N TYR A 50 -4.42 -5.27 -7.40
CA TYR A 50 -3.64 -4.84 -6.24
C TYR A 50 -2.48 -3.99 -6.69
N VAL A 51 -2.29 -2.84 -6.05
CA VAL A 51 -1.18 -1.92 -6.34
C VAL A 51 -0.17 -1.99 -5.22
N SER A 52 1.10 -2.08 -5.58
CA SER A 52 2.19 -2.16 -4.62
C SER A 52 3.39 -1.31 -5.05
N GLY A 53 4.21 -0.95 -4.09
CA GLY A 53 5.46 -0.23 -4.36
C GLY A 53 6.38 -0.17 -3.15
N PHE A 54 7.65 0.09 -3.43
CA PHE A 54 8.70 0.32 -2.44
C PHE A 54 9.31 1.70 -2.66
N SER A 55 9.63 2.43 -1.59
CA SER A 55 10.31 3.73 -1.66
C SER A 55 9.52 4.74 -2.51
N PHE A 56 10.11 5.33 -3.54
CA PHE A 56 9.41 6.20 -4.49
C PHE A 56 8.29 5.48 -5.25
N GLY A 57 8.43 4.17 -5.49
CA GLY A 57 7.34 3.34 -6.02
C GLY A 57 6.18 3.22 -5.05
N SER A 58 6.44 3.19 -3.74
CA SER A 58 5.40 3.25 -2.71
C SER A 58 4.65 4.58 -2.73
N ALA A 59 5.37 5.70 -2.79
CA ALA A 59 4.75 7.03 -2.87
C ALA A 59 3.91 7.18 -4.15
N MET A 60 4.39 6.66 -5.29
CA MET A 60 3.60 6.64 -6.53
C MET A 60 2.37 5.74 -6.42
N ALA A 61 2.48 4.56 -5.78
CA ALA A 61 1.35 3.67 -5.52
C ALA A 61 0.29 4.35 -4.64
N TRP A 62 0.69 5.12 -3.63
CA TRP A 62 -0.20 5.95 -2.81
C TRP A 62 -0.94 6.99 -3.65
N ARG A 63 -0.21 7.70 -4.50
CA ARG A 63 -0.79 8.71 -5.36
C ARG A 63 -1.78 8.12 -6.36
N TYR A 64 -1.42 7.00 -6.98
CA TYR A 64 -2.33 6.26 -7.85
C TYR A 64 -3.61 5.83 -7.10
N ALA A 65 -3.45 5.28 -5.90
CA ALA A 65 -4.56 4.86 -5.07
C ALA A 65 -5.46 6.03 -4.60
N CYS A 66 -4.92 7.23 -4.41
CA CYS A 66 -5.73 8.43 -4.16
C CYS A 66 -6.59 8.82 -5.38
N ALA A 67 -6.02 8.70 -6.59
CA ALA A 67 -6.68 9.12 -7.82
C ALA A 67 -7.61 8.05 -8.40
N ARG A 68 -7.31 6.77 -8.24
CA ARG A 68 -7.95 5.61 -8.89
C ARG A 68 -8.26 4.46 -7.94
N GLY A 69 -8.35 4.72 -6.65
CA GLY A 69 -8.51 3.67 -5.65
C GLY A 69 -9.82 2.89 -5.75
N ASP A 70 -10.86 3.47 -6.31
CA ASP A 70 -12.13 2.80 -6.63
C ASP A 70 -11.96 1.64 -7.62
N ARG A 71 -10.88 1.65 -8.41
CA ARG A 71 -10.53 0.61 -9.41
C ARG A 71 -9.62 -0.49 -8.85
N ILE A 72 -9.17 -0.38 -7.62
CA ILE A 72 -8.24 -1.34 -7.00
C ILE A 72 -8.83 -2.00 -5.75
N ALA A 73 -8.58 -3.29 -5.60
CA ALA A 73 -9.01 -4.07 -4.44
C ALA A 73 -8.19 -3.73 -3.20
N GLY A 74 -6.88 -3.47 -3.38
CA GLY A 74 -6.01 -3.14 -2.26
C GLY A 74 -4.71 -2.44 -2.66
N LEU A 75 -4.21 -1.65 -1.71
CA LEU A 75 -2.92 -0.97 -1.76
C LEU A 75 -1.98 -1.62 -0.74
N MET A 76 -0.79 -2.03 -1.20
CA MET A 76 0.23 -2.65 -0.34
C MET A 76 1.56 -1.94 -0.54
N THR A 77 2.01 -1.17 0.43
CA THR A 77 3.14 -0.26 0.26
C THR A 77 4.21 -0.41 1.33
N MET A 78 5.46 -0.19 0.93
CA MET A 78 6.65 -0.41 1.74
C MET A 78 7.56 0.81 1.69
N SER A 79 7.90 1.34 2.86
CA SER A 79 8.91 2.40 3.06
C SER A 79 8.74 3.61 2.15
N GLY A 80 7.51 4.14 2.04
CA GLY A 80 7.22 5.36 1.30
C GLY A 80 5.76 5.77 1.42
N THR A 81 5.52 7.07 1.63
CA THR A 81 4.20 7.69 1.78
C THR A 81 4.12 8.99 1.00
N ILE A 82 2.96 9.57 0.92
CA ILE A 82 2.75 10.97 0.48
C ILE A 82 2.33 11.84 1.67
N LYS A 83 2.12 13.12 1.47
CA LYS A 83 1.63 14.02 2.52
C LYS A 83 0.34 13.49 3.13
N GLN A 84 0.25 13.50 4.45
CA GLN A 84 -0.88 12.93 5.18
C GLN A 84 -2.13 13.85 5.20
N ASP A 85 -2.00 15.07 4.74
CA ASP A 85 -3.09 16.04 4.54
C ASP A 85 -3.62 16.08 3.10
N SER A 86 -3.05 15.29 2.19
CA SER A 86 -3.48 15.22 0.79
C SER A 86 -4.94 14.77 0.68
N ASP A 87 -5.65 15.30 -0.32
CA ASP A 87 -6.96 14.80 -0.67
C ASP A 87 -6.88 13.49 -1.45
N CYS A 88 -7.76 12.54 -1.09
CA CYS A 88 -7.91 11.27 -1.79
C CYS A 88 -9.38 11.07 -2.17
N PRO A 89 -9.80 11.60 -3.32
CA PRO A 89 -11.20 11.57 -3.71
C PRO A 89 -11.74 10.16 -3.97
N ASN A 90 -10.86 9.26 -4.41
CA ASN A 90 -11.23 7.89 -4.78
C ASN A 90 -10.40 6.87 -3.99
N PRO A 91 -10.57 6.75 -2.67
CA PRO A 91 -9.74 5.88 -1.86
C PRO A 91 -9.97 4.39 -2.18
N PRO A 92 -8.94 3.53 -2.07
CA PRO A 92 -9.04 2.09 -2.31
C PRO A 92 -9.90 1.40 -1.24
N LYS A 93 -10.19 0.10 -1.42
CA LYS A 93 -10.94 -0.67 -0.41
C LYS A 93 -10.09 -1.00 0.82
N GLN A 94 -8.84 -1.38 0.61
CA GLN A 94 -7.95 -1.90 1.63
C GLN A 94 -6.58 -1.25 1.52
N VAL A 95 -6.01 -0.84 2.64
CA VAL A 95 -4.64 -0.30 2.70
C VAL A 95 -3.79 -1.10 3.67
N ARG A 96 -2.64 -1.54 3.21
CA ARG A 96 -1.59 -2.22 3.97
C ARG A 96 -0.30 -1.45 3.79
N HIS A 97 0.31 -1.05 4.88
CA HIS A 97 1.58 -0.31 4.84
C HIS A 97 2.59 -0.91 5.81
N VAL A 98 3.84 -1.01 5.39
CA VAL A 98 4.96 -1.36 6.27
C VAL A 98 6.09 -0.35 6.17
N HIS A 99 6.69 -0.02 7.32
CA HIS A 99 7.76 0.98 7.37
C HIS A 99 8.76 0.69 8.49
N GLY A 100 10.03 1.03 8.25
CA GLY A 100 11.10 0.92 9.23
C GLY A 100 11.22 2.17 10.10
N LEU A 101 11.38 2.01 11.41
CA LEU A 101 11.65 3.13 12.33
C LEU A 101 13.01 3.80 12.08
N GLY A 102 13.98 3.02 11.57
CA GLY A 102 15.32 3.46 11.21
C GLY A 102 15.47 3.89 9.75
N ASP A 103 14.35 4.07 9.02
CA ASP A 103 14.40 4.54 7.63
C ASP A 103 14.86 6.01 7.57
N ILE A 104 16.05 6.22 6.99
CA ILE A 104 16.66 7.55 6.83
C ILE A 104 16.42 8.13 5.42
N TRP A 105 15.90 7.36 4.47
CA TRP A 105 15.65 7.79 3.10
C TRP A 105 14.22 8.28 2.90
N MET A 106 13.27 7.51 3.43
CA MET A 106 11.85 7.82 3.39
C MET A 106 11.33 7.83 4.82
N HIS A 107 11.59 8.91 5.55
CA HIS A 107 11.21 9.00 6.96
C HIS A 107 9.74 8.63 7.19
N LEU A 108 9.51 7.79 8.19
CA LEU A 108 8.16 7.45 8.63
C LEU A 108 7.47 8.71 9.18
N PRO A 109 6.33 9.14 8.61
CA PRO A 109 5.57 10.26 9.16
C PRO A 109 5.13 9.96 10.59
N ARG A 110 5.59 10.76 11.54
CA ARG A 110 5.26 10.62 12.96
C ARG A 110 4.46 11.83 13.43
N GLY A 111 3.51 11.59 14.31
CA GLY A 111 2.77 12.64 15.01
C GLY A 111 3.41 13.05 16.34
N PRO A 112 2.75 13.95 17.08
CA PRO A 112 3.16 14.34 18.42
C PRO A 112 3.42 13.13 19.33
N GLY A 113 4.44 13.20 20.17
CA GLY A 113 4.83 12.09 21.04
C GLY A 113 5.36 10.86 20.28
N HIS A 114 5.94 11.06 19.10
CA HIS A 114 6.47 10.00 18.23
C HIS A 114 5.41 8.99 17.77
N ASN A 115 4.16 9.42 17.65
CA ASN A 115 3.05 8.57 17.21
C ASN A 115 3.26 8.05 15.79
N VAL A 116 3.68 6.80 15.65
CA VAL A 116 3.94 6.13 14.37
C VAL A 116 2.68 5.95 13.53
N THR A 117 1.51 5.90 14.15
CA THR A 117 0.24 5.68 13.44
C THR A 117 -0.15 6.86 12.55
N THR A 118 0.54 8.00 12.67
CA THR A 118 0.39 9.16 11.76
C THR A 118 0.77 8.79 10.32
N ALA A 119 1.63 7.82 10.12
CA ALA A 119 2.04 7.35 8.77
C ALA A 119 0.86 6.95 7.87
N VAL A 120 -0.25 6.53 8.43
CA VAL A 120 -1.46 6.14 7.69
C VAL A 120 -2.67 7.03 7.99
N ALA A 121 -2.43 8.24 8.52
CA ALA A 121 -3.50 9.17 8.90
C ALA A 121 -4.39 9.55 7.70
N LEU A 122 -3.81 9.73 6.52
CA LEU A 122 -4.52 9.99 5.26
C LEU A 122 -5.64 8.95 5.02
N TRP A 123 -5.30 7.68 5.04
CA TRP A 123 -6.24 6.60 4.75
C TRP A 123 -7.27 6.42 5.87
N ARG A 124 -6.85 6.58 7.12
CA ARG A 124 -7.77 6.53 8.26
C ARG A 124 -8.82 7.63 8.17
N LYS A 125 -8.42 8.85 7.76
CA LYS A 125 -9.33 9.97 7.49
C LYS A 125 -10.26 9.65 6.32
N ALA A 126 -9.71 9.22 5.18
CA ALA A 126 -10.48 8.91 3.98
C ALA A 126 -11.51 7.79 4.21
N PHE A 127 -11.17 6.81 5.04
CA PHE A 127 -12.05 5.68 5.38
C PHE A 127 -12.97 5.94 6.58
N ARG A 128 -12.86 7.13 7.22
CA ARG A 128 -13.58 7.47 8.45
C ARG A 128 -13.40 6.42 9.53
N CYS A 129 -12.17 5.95 9.73
CA CYS A 129 -11.87 4.94 10.74
C CYS A 129 -11.98 5.52 12.14
N GLY A 130 -12.51 4.74 13.07
CA GLY A 130 -12.47 5.03 14.49
C GLY A 130 -11.10 4.76 15.11
N LYS A 131 -11.07 4.48 16.42
CA LYS A 131 -9.83 4.18 17.15
C LYS A 131 -9.25 2.86 16.66
N GLY A 132 -7.98 2.87 16.24
CA GLY A 132 -7.23 1.66 15.92
C GLY A 132 -6.80 0.90 17.16
N ARG A 133 -6.35 -0.32 16.95
CA ARG A 133 -5.77 -1.18 17.99
C ARG A 133 -4.38 -1.67 17.60
N LEU A 134 -3.56 -1.89 18.60
CA LEU A 134 -2.35 -2.68 18.49
C LEU A 134 -2.76 -4.16 18.57
N GLU A 135 -2.51 -4.93 17.54
CA GLU A 135 -2.89 -6.35 17.49
C GLU A 135 -1.77 -7.26 18.00
N GLY A 136 -0.53 -6.78 17.98
CA GLY A 136 0.62 -7.51 18.52
C GLY A 136 1.87 -7.40 17.67
N VAL A 137 2.75 -8.36 17.84
CA VAL A 137 4.00 -8.48 17.08
C VAL A 137 3.91 -9.73 16.19
N ILE A 138 4.28 -9.57 14.94
CA ILE A 138 4.26 -10.64 13.93
C ILE A 138 5.70 -10.87 13.48
N GLU A 139 6.17 -12.11 13.51
CA GLU A 139 7.42 -12.49 12.87
C GLU A 139 7.18 -12.73 11.37
N LEU A 140 7.81 -11.93 10.53
CA LEU A 140 7.72 -12.05 9.07
C LEU A 140 8.73 -13.06 8.50
N ALA A 141 9.91 -13.10 9.13
CA ALA A 141 11.02 -14.03 8.85
C ALA A 141 11.90 -14.12 10.11
N PRO A 142 12.77 -15.13 10.23
CA PRO A 142 13.65 -15.25 11.39
C PRO A 142 14.37 -13.95 11.72
N GLY A 143 14.10 -13.41 12.91
CA GLY A 143 14.67 -12.15 13.39
C GLY A 143 14.07 -10.87 12.80
N LEU A 144 13.03 -10.96 11.96
CA LEU A 144 12.31 -9.81 11.40
C LEU A 144 10.90 -9.73 11.96
N ASN A 145 10.75 -8.94 13.00
CA ASN A 145 9.46 -8.69 13.64
C ASN A 145 8.86 -7.36 13.22
N VAL A 146 7.55 -7.31 13.10
CA VAL A 146 6.78 -6.07 12.92
C VAL A 146 5.76 -5.92 14.03
N THR A 147 5.60 -4.70 14.52
CA THR A 147 4.48 -4.29 15.36
C THR A 147 3.28 -4.01 14.46
N HIS A 148 2.17 -4.71 14.67
CA HIS A 148 0.98 -4.69 13.80
C HIS A 148 -0.14 -3.84 14.39
N PHE A 149 -0.51 -2.78 13.68
CA PHE A 149 -1.64 -1.90 14.02
C PHE A 149 -2.77 -2.09 13.00
N VAL A 150 -4.01 -2.12 13.48
CA VAL A 150 -5.21 -2.37 12.67
C VAL A 150 -6.31 -1.34 12.92
N TRP A 151 -6.93 -0.89 11.84
CA TRP A 151 -8.18 -0.13 11.79
C TRP A 151 -9.15 -0.84 10.86
N ASP A 152 -10.10 -1.56 11.42
CA ASP A 152 -11.19 -2.27 10.73
C ASP A 152 -12.58 -1.70 11.06
N ASN A 153 -12.66 -0.82 12.05
CA ASN A 153 -13.84 -0.03 12.40
C ASN A 153 -13.94 1.24 11.52
N CYS A 154 -13.88 1.06 10.22
CA CYS A 154 -13.98 2.08 9.19
C CYS A 154 -15.34 2.02 8.48
N MET A 155 -15.50 2.77 7.40
CA MET A 155 -16.65 2.60 6.49
C MET A 155 -16.74 1.13 6.01
N PRO A 156 -17.95 0.62 5.71
CA PRO A 156 -18.14 -0.78 5.30
C PRO A 156 -17.18 -1.21 4.18
N GLY A 157 -16.54 -2.37 4.36
CA GLY A 157 -15.59 -2.95 3.41
C GLY A 157 -14.23 -2.26 3.35
N ARG A 158 -13.93 -1.34 4.27
CA ARG A 158 -12.65 -0.60 4.34
C ARG A 158 -11.82 -1.03 5.54
N SER A 159 -10.52 -1.14 5.36
CA SER A 159 -9.58 -1.30 6.48
C SER A 159 -8.20 -0.74 6.17
N VAL A 160 -7.48 -0.40 7.23
CA VAL A 160 -6.08 0.06 7.18
C VAL A 160 -5.27 -0.78 8.12
N THR A 161 -4.09 -1.24 7.70
CA THR A 161 -3.08 -1.77 8.61
C THR A 161 -1.75 -1.06 8.45
N LEU A 162 -1.00 -1.00 9.54
CA LEU A 162 0.36 -0.51 9.58
C LEU A 162 1.23 -1.52 10.31
N ASP A 163 2.26 -1.99 9.62
CA ASP A 163 3.33 -2.80 10.17
C ASP A 163 4.58 -1.95 10.37
N VAL A 164 5.17 -1.98 11.56
CA VAL A 164 6.36 -1.18 11.88
C VAL A 164 7.47 -2.10 12.38
N HIS A 165 8.64 -2.02 11.76
CA HIS A 165 9.84 -2.75 12.20
C HIS A 165 10.95 -1.78 12.64
N SER A 166 11.91 -2.27 13.42
CA SER A 166 13.03 -1.47 13.93
C SER A 166 14.11 -1.13 12.89
N GLY A 167 14.09 -1.83 11.73
CA GLY A 167 15.10 -1.68 10.68
C GLY A 167 14.96 -0.40 9.85
N GLY A 168 15.81 -0.29 8.82
CA GLY A 168 15.89 0.85 7.91
C GLY A 168 15.05 0.70 6.64
N HIS A 169 15.62 1.19 5.53
CA HIS A 169 14.97 1.27 4.22
C HIS A 169 15.16 0.00 3.41
N PHE A 170 14.25 -0.96 3.52
CA PHE A 170 14.29 -2.22 2.76
C PHE A 170 12.91 -2.83 2.57
N ILE A 171 12.81 -3.82 1.70
CA ILE A 171 11.59 -4.60 1.47
C ILE A 171 11.57 -5.77 2.47
N PRO A 172 10.65 -5.81 3.45
CA PRO A 172 10.59 -6.90 4.41
C PRO A 172 10.24 -8.23 3.73
N THR A 173 11.11 -9.23 3.86
CA THR A 173 10.90 -10.56 3.28
C THR A 173 9.59 -11.18 3.75
N GLY A 174 8.81 -11.73 2.82
CA GLY A 174 7.53 -12.38 3.11
C GLY A 174 6.34 -11.45 3.31
N TRP A 175 6.55 -10.16 3.59
CA TRP A 175 5.46 -9.23 3.91
C TRP A 175 4.42 -9.14 2.80
N LEU A 176 4.84 -8.88 1.56
CA LEU A 176 3.92 -8.74 0.42
C LEU A 176 3.09 -10.00 0.17
N GLY A 177 3.72 -11.18 0.27
CA GLY A 177 3.02 -12.46 0.14
C GLY A 177 1.93 -12.63 1.19
N ARG A 178 2.24 -12.33 2.45
CA ARG A 178 1.30 -12.35 3.56
C ARG A 178 0.12 -11.38 3.34
N GLN A 179 0.37 -10.18 2.83
CA GLN A 179 -0.70 -9.22 2.57
C GLN A 179 -1.63 -9.73 1.44
N LEU A 180 -1.08 -10.30 0.38
CA LEU A 180 -1.86 -10.92 -0.68
C LEU A 180 -2.74 -12.06 -0.15
N ASP A 181 -2.20 -12.93 0.69
CA ASP A 181 -2.95 -14.05 1.30
C ASP A 181 -4.14 -13.56 2.14
N GLY A 182 -3.99 -12.41 2.81
CA GLY A 182 -5.06 -11.79 3.61
C GLY A 182 -6.06 -10.93 2.84
N LEU A 183 -5.70 -10.48 1.62
CA LEU A 183 -6.54 -9.60 0.81
C LEU A 183 -7.31 -10.34 -0.28
N MET A 184 -6.73 -11.41 -0.81
CA MET A 184 -7.35 -12.17 -1.88
C MET A 184 -8.50 -13.03 -1.35
N PRO A 185 -9.58 -13.20 -2.15
CA PRO A 185 -10.60 -14.18 -1.82
C PRO A 185 -9.99 -15.58 -1.61
N GLN A 186 -10.43 -16.25 -0.56
CA GLN A 186 -10.04 -17.65 -0.37
C GLN A 186 -10.56 -18.46 -1.54
N ARG A 187 -9.69 -19.24 -2.18
CA ARG A 187 -10.14 -20.16 -3.25
C ARG A 187 -10.98 -21.26 -2.62
N PRO A 188 -12.14 -21.59 -3.20
CA PRO A 188 -12.80 -22.83 -2.81
C PRO A 188 -11.84 -23.99 -3.09
N GLY A 189 -11.61 -24.82 -2.07
CA GLY A 189 -10.79 -26.02 -2.16
C GLY A 189 -11.37 -27.06 -3.13
#